data_3f1f84cc5a1c466f2c936718b7e0f243
#
_entry.id   3f1f84cc5a1c466f2c936718b7e0f243
#
_cell.length_a   1.000
_cell.length_b   1.000
_cell.length_c   1.000
_cell.angle_alpha   90.00
_cell.angle_beta   90.00
_cell.angle_gamma   90.00
#
_symmetry.space_group_name_H-M   'P 1'
#
loop_
_entity.id
_entity.type
_entity.pdbx_description
1 polymer ?
#
loop_
_entity_poly.entity_id
_entity_poly.type
_entity_poly.pdbx_seq_one_letter_code
_entity_poly.pdbx_strand_id
1 'polypeptide(L)'
;MGLITTLKRWFNMIFKKQAEEDFNIQAAEFPEMESLINRCANIYRGVPEWLDDKNNIKTINFAKSVCSETARLATLAIGIQIDGSARATWLQEQIDKVYFQIRHWVEYGCAYGTVFIKPNGESLDVFTPADVMIVDYDNQEIKGIIFKDSYTVGRKYYTRLEYHRFVETTMDGVTTYPYYVSNRAYVSKSPQSIGDEIDLKQTKWADLMADTPPILKANGEKLDGPLYGVLRTPQANNVDISAPLGLPIFAEAIEELKDLDIAYSRNAKEILDSKRIVLADDRLLMPSGSPVSAMTPQAMEHRCSEMSLPDYVKNVFGQDEKEFYQEINPILNTDTRISGINALLSQLGYKIGFSNGYFVFNETSGIQTATGVEAEQQRTIQFIKDVRDKLESCLDQVIYALSVHADLYGLAPVGAYEINYDFGDITYSYETDKQTWLSYVNTGRVPFWYYLVKFEGFSEEDAKTLADEANKENKASGLFGDE
;
A
#
# COMPACT_ATOMS: atom_id res chain seq x y z
N MET A 1 14.35 -18.42 -10.04
CA MET A 1 14.65 -17.41 -9.01
C MET A 1 15.72 -16.48 -9.54
N GLY A 2 15.43 -15.17 -9.63
CA GLY A 2 16.39 -14.21 -10.18
C GLY A 2 17.59 -14.00 -9.26
N LEU A 3 18.76 -13.75 -9.84
CA LEU A 3 20.03 -13.50 -9.15
C LEU A 3 19.90 -12.45 -8.02
N ILE A 4 19.10 -11.42 -8.23
CA ILE A 4 18.85 -10.34 -7.26
C ILE A 4 18.12 -10.84 -5.99
N THR A 5 17.17 -11.77 -6.14
CA THR A 5 16.43 -12.35 -5.01
C THR A 5 17.35 -13.24 -4.17
N THR A 6 18.23 -13.98 -4.81
CA THR A 6 19.24 -14.83 -4.14
C THR A 6 20.25 -13.97 -3.37
N LEU A 7 20.70 -12.85 -3.95
CA LEU A 7 21.63 -11.92 -3.31
C LEU A 7 21.02 -11.21 -2.10
N LYS A 8 19.74 -10.80 -2.17
CA LYS A 8 19.03 -10.19 -1.02
C LYS A 8 18.85 -11.19 0.12
N ARG A 9 18.50 -12.45 -0.19
CA ARG A 9 18.36 -13.51 0.81
C ARG A 9 19.68 -13.82 1.51
N TRP A 10 20.79 -13.82 0.77
CA TRP A 10 22.13 -14.02 1.30
C TRP A 10 22.57 -12.88 2.21
N PHE A 11 22.29 -11.62 1.82
CA PHE A 11 22.59 -10.44 2.65
C PHE A 11 21.80 -10.44 3.96
N ASN A 12 20.51 -10.83 3.94
CA ASN A 12 19.73 -10.97 5.16
C ASN A 12 20.27 -12.04 6.10
N MET A 13 20.81 -13.15 5.57
CA MET A 13 21.49 -14.17 6.40
C MET A 13 22.75 -13.61 7.07
N ILE A 14 23.57 -12.83 6.36
CA ILE A 14 24.78 -12.20 6.93
C ILE A 14 24.40 -11.20 8.01
N PHE A 15 23.36 -10.41 7.78
CA PHE A 15 22.83 -9.46 8.75
C PHE A 15 22.39 -10.15 10.04
N LYS A 16 21.58 -11.22 9.94
CA LYS A 16 21.11 -11.99 11.10
C LYS A 16 22.29 -12.52 11.91
N LYS A 17 23.24 -13.17 11.23
CA LYS A 17 24.43 -13.76 11.88
C LYS A 17 25.27 -12.71 12.60
N GLN A 18 25.54 -11.56 11.97
CA GLN A 18 26.31 -10.48 12.60
C GLN A 18 25.59 -9.93 13.84
N ALA A 19 24.27 -9.73 13.75
CA ALA A 19 23.48 -9.24 14.87
C ALA A 19 23.47 -10.24 16.05
N GLU A 20 23.38 -11.56 15.76
CA GLU A 20 23.45 -12.61 16.78
C GLU A 20 24.81 -12.64 17.50
N GLU A 21 25.90 -12.46 16.74
CA GLU A 21 27.26 -12.41 17.30
C GLU A 21 27.49 -11.16 18.17
N ASP A 22 27.11 -9.97 17.67
CA ASP A 22 27.41 -8.70 18.34
C ASP A 22 26.57 -8.44 19.60
N PHE A 23 25.33 -8.90 19.59
CA PHE A 23 24.43 -8.75 20.73
C PHE A 23 24.29 -10.01 21.59
N ASN A 24 25.01 -11.10 21.25
CA ASN A 24 24.95 -12.40 21.91
C ASN A 24 23.51 -12.90 22.15
N ILE A 25 22.74 -12.97 21.06
CA ILE A 25 21.33 -13.32 21.06
C ILE A 25 21.04 -14.40 20.00
N GLN A 26 19.83 -14.94 20.01
CA GLN A 26 19.30 -15.78 18.97
C GLN A 26 18.04 -15.13 18.35
N ALA A 27 17.98 -15.03 17.04
CA ALA A 27 16.81 -14.54 16.34
C ALA A 27 15.63 -15.49 16.46
N ALA A 28 14.41 -14.95 16.60
CA ALA A 28 13.21 -15.70 16.35
C ALA A 28 13.06 -15.97 14.83
N GLU A 29 12.69 -17.19 14.47
CA GLU A 29 12.57 -17.60 13.07
C GLU A 29 11.12 -17.88 12.71
N PHE A 30 10.68 -17.28 11.59
CA PHE A 30 9.33 -17.44 11.03
C PHE A 30 9.43 -17.79 9.54
N PRO A 31 9.95 -18.99 9.18
CA PRO A 31 10.33 -19.30 7.79
C PRO A 31 9.14 -19.26 6.82
N GLU A 32 7.95 -19.68 7.25
CA GLU A 32 6.74 -19.65 6.42
C GLU A 32 6.28 -18.22 6.17
N MET A 33 6.27 -17.38 7.21
CA MET A 33 5.93 -15.95 7.10
C MET A 33 6.95 -15.18 6.26
N GLU A 34 8.25 -15.42 6.48
CA GLU A 34 9.31 -14.79 5.66
C GLU A 34 9.17 -15.16 4.18
N SER A 35 8.86 -16.41 3.87
CA SER A 35 8.62 -16.88 2.50
C SER A 35 7.42 -16.20 1.87
N LEU A 36 6.30 -16.13 2.59
CA LEU A 36 5.07 -15.48 2.13
C LEU A 36 5.26 -13.97 1.92
N ILE A 37 5.84 -13.28 2.89
CA ILE A 37 6.10 -11.83 2.80
C ILE A 37 7.01 -11.52 1.61
N ASN A 38 8.06 -12.31 1.38
CA ASN A 38 8.93 -12.14 0.22
C ASN A 38 8.21 -12.37 -1.11
N ARG A 39 7.31 -13.38 -1.17
CA ARG A 39 6.45 -13.63 -2.34
C ARG A 39 5.54 -12.44 -2.60
N CYS A 40 4.83 -11.97 -1.59
CA CYS A 40 3.96 -10.80 -1.67
C CYS A 40 4.72 -9.52 -2.04
N ALA A 41 5.92 -9.30 -1.48
CA ALA A 41 6.78 -8.17 -1.84
C ALA A 41 7.16 -8.16 -3.33
N ASN A 42 7.39 -9.33 -3.94
CA ASN A 42 7.65 -9.44 -5.38
C ASN A 42 6.40 -9.12 -6.20
N ILE A 43 5.24 -9.63 -5.79
CA ILE A 43 3.95 -9.37 -6.43
C ILE A 43 3.64 -7.85 -6.39
N TYR A 44 3.76 -7.23 -5.21
CA TYR A 44 3.54 -5.78 -5.04
C TYR A 44 4.47 -4.94 -5.92
N ARG A 45 5.72 -5.36 -6.12
CA ARG A 45 6.68 -4.70 -7.01
C ARG A 45 6.42 -4.95 -8.50
N GLY A 46 5.44 -5.77 -8.87
CA GLY A 46 5.12 -6.11 -10.26
C GLY A 46 6.09 -7.12 -10.88
N VAL A 47 6.73 -7.96 -10.08
CA VAL A 47 7.64 -9.03 -10.53
C VAL A 47 7.27 -10.39 -9.90
N PRO A 48 6.00 -10.84 -10.03
CA PRO A 48 5.59 -12.14 -9.52
C PRO A 48 6.28 -13.28 -10.27
N GLU A 49 6.32 -14.47 -9.63
CA GLU A 49 7.01 -15.65 -10.17
C GLU A 49 6.37 -16.26 -11.42
N TRP A 50 5.12 -15.92 -11.72
CA TRP A 50 4.38 -16.46 -12.89
C TRP A 50 4.56 -15.66 -14.16
N LEU A 51 5.34 -14.58 -14.16
CA LEU A 51 5.65 -13.84 -15.40
C LEU A 51 6.42 -14.76 -16.36
N ASP A 52 6.00 -14.77 -17.61
CA ASP A 52 6.61 -15.58 -18.64
C ASP A 52 6.63 -14.88 -19.97
N ASP A 53 7.82 -14.40 -20.37
CA ASP A 53 8.03 -13.71 -21.64
C ASP A 53 7.74 -14.63 -22.85
N LYS A 54 7.97 -15.94 -22.73
CA LYS A 54 7.74 -16.92 -23.81
C LYS A 54 6.26 -17.07 -24.12
N ASN A 55 5.43 -17.12 -23.05
CA ASN A 55 3.98 -17.19 -23.16
C ASN A 55 3.29 -15.81 -23.13
N ASN A 56 4.09 -14.73 -23.13
CA ASN A 56 3.62 -13.35 -23.09
C ASN A 56 2.68 -13.07 -21.90
N ILE A 57 2.97 -13.67 -20.73
CA ILE A 57 2.24 -13.41 -19.49
C ILE A 57 2.85 -12.18 -18.84
N LYS A 58 2.03 -11.13 -18.70
CA LYS A 58 2.35 -9.85 -18.10
C LYS A 58 1.49 -9.62 -16.87
N THR A 59 1.94 -8.77 -15.95
CA THR A 59 1.12 -8.36 -14.81
C THR A 59 0.48 -6.99 -15.04
N ILE A 60 -0.75 -6.84 -14.56
CA ILE A 60 -1.40 -5.53 -14.40
C ILE A 60 -1.04 -4.88 -13.06
N ASN A 61 -0.31 -5.61 -12.21
CA ASN A 61 0.09 -5.22 -10.86
C ASN A 61 -1.09 -4.79 -9.97
N PHE A 62 -2.17 -5.56 -9.99
CA PHE A 62 -3.40 -5.23 -9.27
C PHE A 62 -3.20 -5.22 -7.75
N ALA A 63 -2.27 -6.02 -7.21
CA ALA A 63 -1.91 -6.01 -5.80
C ALA A 63 -1.48 -4.61 -5.31
N LYS A 64 -0.66 -3.89 -6.11
CA LYS A 64 -0.30 -2.51 -5.80
C LYS A 64 -1.51 -1.58 -5.81
N SER A 65 -2.40 -1.74 -6.79
CA SER A 65 -3.61 -0.92 -6.91
C SER A 65 -4.51 -1.07 -5.70
N VAL A 66 -4.70 -2.30 -5.20
CA VAL A 66 -5.50 -2.59 -4.01
C VAL A 66 -4.85 -2.01 -2.75
N CYS A 67 -3.53 -2.17 -2.56
CA CYS A 67 -2.83 -1.58 -1.41
C CYS A 67 -2.94 -0.05 -1.42
N SER A 68 -2.75 0.58 -2.58
CA SER A 68 -2.86 2.03 -2.74
C SER A 68 -4.28 2.54 -2.50
N GLU A 69 -5.30 1.80 -2.97
CA GLU A 69 -6.70 2.15 -2.75
C GLU A 69 -7.08 2.00 -1.26
N THR A 70 -6.65 0.92 -0.61
CA THR A 70 -6.85 0.74 0.84
C THR A 70 -6.23 1.90 1.63
N ALA A 71 -4.98 2.26 1.30
CA ALA A 71 -4.30 3.38 1.95
C ALA A 71 -5.01 4.71 1.70
N ARG A 72 -5.50 4.96 0.47
CA ARG A 72 -6.26 6.15 0.11
C ARG A 72 -7.53 6.29 0.94
N LEU A 73 -8.28 5.20 1.08
CA LEU A 73 -9.53 5.20 1.85
C LEU A 73 -9.28 5.30 3.36
N ALA A 74 -8.26 4.60 3.87
CA ALA A 74 -7.93 4.64 5.29
C ALA A 74 -7.47 6.02 5.76
N THR A 75 -6.73 6.75 4.90
CA THR A 75 -6.20 8.08 5.23
C THR A 75 -7.03 9.22 4.62
N LEU A 76 -8.25 8.94 4.18
CA LEU A 76 -9.14 9.96 3.62
C LEU A 76 -9.49 11.00 4.69
N ALA A 77 -9.10 12.26 4.43
CA ALA A 77 -9.33 13.41 5.31
C ALA A 77 -8.91 13.17 6.78
N ILE A 78 -7.82 12.41 6.99
CA ILE A 78 -7.30 12.17 8.34
C ILE A 78 -6.89 13.50 8.98
N GLY A 79 -7.43 13.78 10.16
CA GLY A 79 -7.00 14.83 11.07
C GLY A 79 -6.32 14.20 12.28
N ILE A 80 -5.14 14.69 12.66
CA ILE A 80 -4.42 14.29 13.85
C ILE A 80 -4.15 15.55 14.66
N GLN A 81 -4.75 15.65 15.83
CA GLN A 81 -4.63 16.81 16.70
C GLN A 81 -4.08 16.40 18.05
N ILE A 82 -2.98 17.02 18.46
CA ILE A 82 -2.30 16.73 19.73
C ILE A 82 -2.34 17.99 20.58
N ASP A 83 -3.14 17.97 21.63
CA ASP A 83 -3.41 19.11 22.50
C ASP A 83 -2.83 18.90 23.91
N GLY A 84 -2.59 20.00 24.64
CA GLY A 84 -2.23 19.97 26.05
C GLY A 84 -1.12 20.95 26.41
N SER A 85 0.13 20.53 26.35
CA SER A 85 1.29 21.29 26.82
C SER A 85 2.24 21.69 25.69
N ALA A 86 3.38 22.35 26.04
CA ALA A 86 4.47 22.61 25.10
C ALA A 86 5.04 21.29 24.48
N ARG A 87 4.95 20.14 25.22
CA ARG A 87 5.26 18.83 24.67
C ARG A 87 4.29 18.47 23.54
N ALA A 88 2.99 18.70 23.71
CA ALA A 88 1.98 18.45 22.70
C ALA A 88 2.25 19.25 21.43
N THR A 89 2.57 20.54 21.55
CA THR A 89 2.93 21.39 20.41
C THR A 89 4.12 20.83 19.64
N TRP A 90 5.18 20.42 20.33
CA TRP A 90 6.34 19.83 19.69
C TRP A 90 6.02 18.49 19.00
N LEU A 91 5.22 17.63 19.63
CA LEU A 91 4.76 16.37 19.04
C LEU A 91 3.93 16.61 17.78
N GLN A 92 3.02 17.60 17.81
CA GLN A 92 2.25 17.99 16.63
C GLN A 92 3.17 18.38 15.46
N GLU A 93 4.19 19.22 15.72
CA GLU A 93 5.14 19.62 14.69
C GLU A 93 5.89 18.42 14.08
N GLN A 94 6.22 17.37 14.89
CA GLN A 94 6.86 16.18 14.35
C GLN A 94 5.91 15.36 13.45
N ILE A 95 4.65 15.22 13.84
CA ILE A 95 3.63 14.51 13.06
C ILE A 95 3.31 15.28 11.76
N ASP A 96 3.21 16.61 11.81
CA ASP A 96 2.96 17.44 10.63
C ASP A 96 4.05 17.30 9.56
N LYS A 97 5.31 17.14 9.95
CA LYS A 97 6.44 16.89 9.03
C LYS A 97 6.26 15.61 8.21
N VAL A 98 5.61 14.60 8.77
CA VAL A 98 5.43 13.28 8.15
C VAL A 98 4.00 13.01 7.68
N TYR A 99 3.12 13.97 7.82
CA TYR A 99 1.68 13.83 7.53
C TYR A 99 1.41 13.16 6.16
N PHE A 100 2.07 13.65 5.10
CA PHE A 100 1.90 13.09 3.75
C PHE A 100 2.51 11.69 3.57
N GLN A 101 3.37 11.25 4.50
CA GLN A 101 3.99 9.93 4.46
C GLN A 101 3.10 8.86 5.10
N ILE A 102 2.14 9.24 5.96
CA ILE A 102 1.23 8.31 6.67
C ILE A 102 0.50 7.40 5.68
N ARG A 103 0.05 7.95 4.55
CA ARG A 103 -0.59 7.17 3.49
C ARG A 103 0.34 6.08 2.92
N HIS A 104 1.62 6.39 2.73
CA HIS A 104 2.60 5.41 2.26
C HIS A 104 2.86 4.34 3.32
N TRP A 105 2.83 4.69 4.61
CA TRP A 105 2.97 3.73 5.70
C TRP A 105 1.84 2.70 5.67
N VAL A 106 0.61 3.15 5.48
CA VAL A 106 -0.55 2.26 5.33
C VAL A 106 -0.42 1.39 4.08
N GLU A 107 -0.01 1.96 2.94
CA GLU A 107 0.21 1.21 1.70
C GLU A 107 1.26 0.10 1.89
N TYR A 108 2.38 0.43 2.54
CA TYR A 108 3.42 -0.57 2.86
C TYR A 108 2.93 -1.58 3.89
N GLY A 109 2.17 -1.18 4.91
CA GLY A 109 1.52 -2.08 5.85
C GLY A 109 0.64 -3.10 5.13
N CYS A 110 -0.19 -2.65 4.21
CA CYS A 110 -1.02 -3.50 3.35
C CYS A 110 -0.20 -4.47 2.49
N ALA A 111 0.93 -3.99 1.94
CA ALA A 111 1.77 -4.78 1.03
C ALA A 111 2.64 -5.83 1.73
N TYR A 112 3.14 -5.53 2.91
CA TYR A 112 4.08 -6.37 3.68
C TYR A 112 3.43 -7.03 4.90
N GLY A 113 2.18 -6.72 5.21
CA GLY A 113 1.45 -7.22 6.39
C GLY A 113 1.82 -6.52 7.68
N THR A 114 3.05 -6.05 7.80
CA THR A 114 3.56 -5.30 8.96
C THR A 114 4.60 -4.29 8.50
N VAL A 115 4.57 -3.10 9.09
CA VAL A 115 5.68 -2.14 9.03
C VAL A 115 5.93 -1.57 10.42
N PHE A 116 7.18 -1.18 10.64
CA PHE A 116 7.64 -0.60 11.89
C PHE A 116 8.05 0.85 11.64
N ILE A 117 7.65 1.73 12.54
CA ILE A 117 7.92 3.17 12.43
C ILE A 117 8.58 3.61 13.72
N LYS A 118 9.75 4.22 13.62
CA LYS A 118 10.46 4.67 14.82
C LYS A 118 11.12 6.03 14.65
N PRO A 119 11.32 6.76 15.75
CA PRO A 119 12.15 7.96 15.76
C PRO A 119 13.60 7.67 15.37
N ASN A 120 14.18 8.54 14.56
CA ASN A 120 15.57 8.51 14.16
C ASN A 120 16.13 9.95 14.15
N GLY A 121 16.48 10.45 15.30
CA GLY A 121 16.78 11.87 15.47
C GLY A 121 15.53 12.73 15.28
N GLU A 122 15.57 13.65 14.31
CA GLU A 122 14.46 14.56 13.98
C GLU A 122 13.47 13.98 12.93
N SER A 123 13.66 12.73 12.52
CA SER A 123 12.83 12.07 11.50
C SER A 123 12.13 10.84 12.06
N LEU A 124 11.13 10.34 11.30
CA LEU A 124 10.51 9.04 11.51
C LEU A 124 10.88 8.13 10.35
N ASP A 125 11.52 7.02 10.63
CA ASP A 125 11.91 6.03 9.65
C ASP A 125 10.94 4.84 9.63
N VAL A 126 10.71 4.29 8.44
CA VAL A 126 9.84 3.13 8.21
C VAL A 126 10.66 1.92 7.84
N PHE A 127 10.40 0.81 8.52
CA PHE A 127 11.09 -0.46 8.30
C PHE A 127 10.10 -1.53 7.88
N THR A 128 10.47 -2.31 6.87
CA THR A 128 9.72 -3.49 6.45
C THR A 128 10.19 -4.72 7.24
N PRO A 129 9.43 -5.84 7.24
CA PRO A 129 9.90 -7.07 7.89
C PRO A 129 11.26 -7.57 7.39
N ALA A 130 11.69 -7.18 6.19
CA ALA A 130 13.02 -7.51 5.66
C ALA A 130 14.17 -6.70 6.30
N ASP A 131 13.85 -5.59 6.96
CA ASP A 131 14.83 -4.68 7.57
C ASP A 131 14.84 -4.79 9.10
N VAL A 132 14.16 -5.80 9.65
CA VAL A 132 14.11 -6.05 11.09
C VAL A 132 14.43 -7.50 11.41
N MET A 133 14.87 -7.74 12.65
CA MET A 133 15.04 -9.06 13.22
C MET A 133 14.34 -9.09 14.58
N ILE A 134 13.32 -9.91 14.72
CA ILE A 134 12.64 -10.13 15.98
C ILE A 134 13.49 -11.10 16.80
N VAL A 135 13.73 -10.73 18.06
CA VAL A 135 14.59 -11.49 18.99
C VAL A 135 13.75 -12.16 20.06
N ASP A 136 12.85 -11.39 20.67
CA ASP A 136 11.99 -11.85 21.75
C ASP A 136 10.57 -11.31 21.56
N TYR A 137 9.60 -12.17 21.81
CA TYR A 137 8.18 -11.83 21.74
C TYR A 137 7.36 -12.72 22.66
N ASP A 138 6.19 -12.23 23.05
CA ASP A 138 5.22 -12.96 23.83
C ASP A 138 3.84 -12.75 23.20
N ASN A 139 3.27 -13.85 22.68
CA ASN A 139 2.05 -13.78 21.87
C ASN A 139 2.26 -12.83 20.67
N GLN A 140 1.59 -11.69 20.62
CA GLN A 140 1.73 -10.69 19.55
C GLN A 140 2.55 -9.46 19.98
N GLU A 141 3.02 -9.40 21.23
CA GLU A 141 3.87 -8.32 21.74
C GLU A 141 5.34 -8.62 21.46
N ILE A 142 6.02 -7.71 20.77
CA ILE A 142 7.44 -7.82 20.48
C ILE A 142 8.21 -7.16 21.61
N LYS A 143 9.02 -7.96 22.36
CA LYS A 143 9.83 -7.51 23.50
C LYS A 143 11.26 -7.16 23.12
N GLY A 144 11.77 -7.77 22.04
CA GLY A 144 13.11 -7.53 21.52
C GLY A 144 13.13 -7.51 19.99
N ILE A 145 13.68 -6.44 19.40
CA ILE A 145 13.79 -6.27 17.96
C ILE A 145 15.04 -5.52 17.57
N ILE A 146 15.66 -5.91 16.47
CA ILE A 146 16.80 -5.19 15.87
C ILE A 146 16.37 -4.59 14.55
N PHE A 147 16.59 -3.30 14.39
CA PHE A 147 16.39 -2.54 13.14
C PHE A 147 17.71 -2.43 12.39
N LYS A 148 17.64 -2.63 11.07
CA LYS A 148 18.74 -2.42 10.14
C LYS A 148 18.49 -1.13 9.36
N ASP A 149 19.25 -0.08 9.65
CA ASP A 149 19.28 1.16 8.88
C ASP A 149 20.54 1.20 8.01
N SER A 150 20.45 1.69 6.79
CA SER A 150 21.59 1.72 5.87
C SER A 150 21.57 2.95 4.98
N TYR A 151 22.76 3.50 4.69
CA TYR A 151 22.93 4.56 3.71
C TYR A 151 24.24 4.40 2.95
N THR A 152 24.39 5.13 1.85
CA THR A 152 25.56 5.04 0.98
C THR A 152 26.19 6.42 0.79
N VAL A 153 27.50 6.51 0.94
CA VAL A 153 28.29 7.71 0.60
C VAL A 153 29.44 7.30 -0.33
N GLY A 154 29.37 7.76 -1.56
CA GLY A 154 30.33 7.39 -2.60
C GLY A 154 30.29 5.87 -2.89
N ARG A 155 31.38 5.16 -2.55
CA ARG A 155 31.50 3.70 -2.71
C ARG A 155 31.46 2.96 -1.38
N LYS A 156 31.06 3.62 -0.30
CA LYS A 156 30.96 3.03 1.03
C LYS A 156 29.52 2.86 1.41
N TYR A 157 29.21 1.69 1.96
CA TYR A 157 27.90 1.30 2.48
C TYR A 157 28.00 1.29 3.99
N TYR A 158 27.19 2.11 4.63
CA TYR A 158 27.10 2.21 6.08
C TYR A 158 25.85 1.50 6.55
N THR A 159 25.96 0.66 7.56
CA THR A 159 24.83 -0.07 8.15
C THR A 159 24.84 0.14 9.65
N ARG A 160 23.70 0.44 10.25
CA ARG A 160 23.50 0.48 11.68
C ARG A 160 22.54 -0.63 12.09
N LEU A 161 22.91 -1.34 13.15
CA LEU A 161 22.06 -2.26 13.88
C LEU A 161 21.64 -1.59 15.17
N GLU A 162 20.33 -1.43 15.36
CA GLU A 162 19.75 -0.78 16.53
C GLU A 162 18.85 -1.76 17.25
N TYR A 163 19.30 -2.23 18.41
CA TYR A 163 18.63 -3.25 19.21
C TYR A 163 17.80 -2.62 20.33
N HIS A 164 16.50 -2.80 20.25
CA HIS A 164 15.51 -2.38 21.22
C HIS A 164 15.04 -3.58 22.03
N ARG A 165 15.06 -3.48 23.39
CA ARG A 165 14.65 -4.57 24.28
C ARG A 165 14.19 -4.11 25.65
N PHE A 166 13.24 -4.84 26.22
CA PHE A 166 12.99 -4.84 27.66
C PHE A 166 13.87 -5.90 28.32
N VAL A 167 14.48 -5.57 29.46
CA VAL A 167 15.34 -6.49 30.21
C VAL A 167 14.80 -6.62 31.63
N GLU A 168 14.50 -7.84 32.06
CA GLU A 168 14.16 -8.11 33.43
C GLU A 168 15.39 -7.99 34.31
N THR A 169 15.35 -7.11 35.32
CA THR A 169 16.45 -6.89 36.25
C THR A 169 15.93 -6.95 37.69
N THR A 170 16.48 -7.82 38.50
CA THR A 170 16.15 -7.93 39.90
C THR A 170 17.31 -7.39 40.75
N MET A 171 17.05 -6.31 41.52
CA MET A 171 17.99 -5.74 42.47
C MET A 171 17.30 -5.65 43.84
N ASP A 172 17.96 -6.12 44.87
CA ASP A 172 17.47 -6.08 46.26
C ASP A 172 16.05 -6.64 46.45
N GLY A 173 15.67 -7.65 45.66
CA GLY A 173 14.35 -8.27 45.69
C GLY A 173 13.25 -7.50 44.95
N VAL A 174 13.59 -6.39 44.31
CA VAL A 174 12.70 -5.62 43.41
C VAL A 174 12.98 -5.96 41.97
N THR A 175 12.00 -6.48 41.24
CA THR A 175 12.09 -6.77 39.83
C THR A 175 11.62 -5.55 39.01
N THR A 176 12.45 -5.07 38.14
CA THR A 176 12.18 -3.96 37.19
C THR A 176 12.37 -4.41 35.76
N TYR A 177 11.76 -3.71 34.81
CA TYR A 177 11.85 -4.00 33.37
C TYR A 177 12.33 -2.77 32.60
N PRO A 178 13.58 -2.32 32.80
CA PRO A 178 14.12 -1.20 32.03
C PRO A 178 14.18 -1.50 30.53
N TYR A 179 14.00 -0.46 29.75
CA TYR A 179 14.18 -0.49 28.30
C TYR A 179 15.57 -0.06 27.92
N TYR A 180 16.17 -0.73 26.94
CA TYR A 180 17.49 -0.42 26.42
C TYR A 180 17.47 -0.30 24.93
N VAL A 181 18.29 0.64 24.41
CA VAL A 181 18.61 0.75 22.98
C VAL A 181 20.11 0.66 22.83
N SER A 182 20.56 -0.26 21.99
CA SER A 182 21.99 -0.45 21.68
C SER A 182 22.23 -0.27 20.18
N ASN A 183 23.20 0.56 19.82
CA ASN A 183 23.55 0.86 18.43
C ASN A 183 24.94 0.34 18.10
N ARG A 184 25.08 -0.33 16.95
CA ARG A 184 26.38 -0.72 16.36
C ARG A 184 26.40 -0.27 14.90
N ALA A 185 27.48 0.33 14.47
CA ALA A 185 27.63 0.82 13.09
C ALA A 185 28.77 0.11 12.37
N TYR A 186 28.57 -0.10 11.08
CA TYR A 186 29.48 -0.82 10.21
C TYR A 186 29.71 -0.07 8.91
N VAL A 187 30.87 -0.30 8.30
CA VAL A 187 31.20 0.22 6.97
C VAL A 187 31.70 -0.88 6.06
N SER A 188 31.14 -0.95 4.87
CA SER A 188 31.54 -1.91 3.83
C SER A 188 31.86 -1.22 2.51
N LYS A 189 32.65 -1.89 1.67
CA LYS A 189 32.90 -1.53 0.27
C LYS A 189 31.95 -2.28 -0.68
N SER A 190 31.18 -3.24 -0.18
CA SER A 190 30.25 -4.06 -0.95
C SER A 190 28.83 -3.95 -0.39
N PRO A 191 27.80 -3.81 -1.24
CA PRO A 191 26.41 -3.79 -0.79
C PRO A 191 25.93 -5.14 -0.25
N GLN A 192 26.71 -6.23 -0.41
CA GLN A 192 26.40 -7.57 0.06
C GLN A 192 27.14 -7.95 1.35
N SER A 193 27.85 -7.03 1.98
CA SER A 193 28.57 -7.27 3.23
C SER A 193 28.25 -6.19 4.24
N ILE A 194 28.13 -6.55 5.49
CA ILE A 194 27.99 -5.59 6.59
C ILE A 194 29.29 -4.80 6.80
N GLY A 195 30.45 -5.45 6.62
CA GLY A 195 31.76 -4.84 6.73
C GLY A 195 32.32 -4.81 8.15
N ASP A 196 33.20 -3.84 8.41
CA ASP A 196 33.88 -3.69 9.68
C ASP A 196 33.11 -2.73 10.61
N GLU A 197 33.10 -3.02 11.91
CA GLU A 197 32.53 -2.13 12.92
C GLU A 197 33.30 -0.80 12.99
N ILE A 198 32.56 0.31 13.12
CA ILE A 198 33.10 1.67 13.24
C ILE A 198 32.37 2.44 14.33
N ASP A 199 33.02 3.47 14.87
CA ASP A 199 32.39 4.38 15.84
C ASP A 199 31.22 5.14 15.19
N LEU A 200 30.07 5.23 15.86
CA LEU A 200 28.90 6.02 15.45
C LEU A 200 29.24 7.46 15.09
N LYS A 201 30.22 8.06 15.80
CA LYS A 201 30.72 9.44 15.55
C LYS A 201 31.26 9.64 14.14
N GLN A 202 31.59 8.55 13.41
CA GLN A 202 32.09 8.62 12.03
C GLN A 202 30.95 8.45 11.00
N THR A 203 29.70 8.46 11.43
CA THR A 203 28.51 8.18 10.62
C THR A 203 27.50 9.32 10.72
N LYS A 204 26.41 9.24 9.92
CA LYS A 204 25.28 10.17 10.06
C LYS A 204 24.53 10.03 11.40
N TRP A 205 24.83 8.99 12.16
CA TRP A 205 24.20 8.71 13.46
C TRP A 205 25.07 9.15 14.66
N ALA A 206 25.96 10.11 14.46
CA ALA A 206 26.92 10.59 15.45
C ALA A 206 26.26 11.12 16.74
N ASP A 207 25.05 11.63 16.63
CA ASP A 207 24.28 12.20 17.76
C ASP A 207 23.55 11.15 18.59
N LEU A 208 23.52 9.87 18.14
CA LEU A 208 22.88 8.78 18.87
C LEU A 208 23.84 8.14 19.87
N MET A 209 23.30 7.68 20.99
CA MET A 209 24.06 6.92 21.98
C MET A 209 24.36 5.51 21.48
N ALA A 210 25.58 5.02 21.68
CA ALA A 210 25.91 3.62 21.38
C ALA A 210 25.10 2.65 22.24
N ASP A 211 25.01 2.93 23.54
CA ASP A 211 24.15 2.21 24.48
C ASP A 211 23.45 3.24 25.37
N THR A 212 22.12 3.17 25.44
CA THR A 212 21.34 4.05 26.33
C THR A 212 21.48 3.61 27.80
N PRO A 213 21.34 4.54 28.76
CA PRO A 213 21.10 4.16 30.15
C PRO A 213 19.76 3.39 30.25
N PRO A 214 19.50 2.69 31.37
CA PRO A 214 18.20 2.08 31.63
C PRO A 214 17.07 3.11 31.52
N ILE A 215 16.13 2.90 30.61
CA ILE A 215 15.00 3.81 30.40
C ILE A 215 13.80 3.25 31.16
N LEU A 216 13.31 4.01 32.14
CA LEU A 216 12.14 3.72 32.95
C LEU A 216 11.25 4.96 32.99
N LYS A 217 9.99 4.81 33.42
CA LYS A 217 9.15 5.95 33.80
C LYS A 217 9.75 6.69 35.00
N ALA A 218 9.34 7.93 35.21
CA ALA A 218 9.81 8.77 36.32
C ALA A 218 9.56 8.12 37.73
N ASN A 219 8.55 7.28 37.85
CA ASN A 219 8.22 6.52 39.04
C ASN A 219 9.00 5.18 39.16
N GLY A 220 9.92 4.88 38.24
CA GLY A 220 10.69 3.65 38.21
C GLY A 220 9.96 2.43 37.63
N GLU A 221 8.77 2.60 37.11
CA GLU A 221 8.00 1.52 36.48
C GLU A 221 8.45 1.29 35.01
N LYS A 222 8.06 0.12 34.48
CA LYS A 222 8.22 -0.22 33.06
C LYS A 222 7.56 0.85 32.16
N LEU A 223 8.16 1.13 31.01
CA LEU A 223 7.53 1.93 29.96
C LEU A 223 6.21 1.29 29.49
N ASP A 224 5.24 2.11 29.07
CA ASP A 224 3.92 1.64 28.59
C ASP A 224 4.03 0.86 27.28
N GLY A 225 5.06 1.11 26.49
CA GLY A 225 5.28 0.45 25.21
C GLY A 225 6.72 0.56 24.72
N PRO A 226 7.05 -0.09 23.61
CA PRO A 226 8.34 0.03 22.96
C PRO A 226 8.52 1.42 22.32
N LEU A 227 9.76 1.80 22.02
CA LEU A 227 10.09 3.08 21.39
C LEU A 227 9.99 3.04 19.85
N TYR A 228 8.96 2.37 19.35
CA TYR A 228 8.58 2.29 17.94
C TYR A 228 7.10 1.95 17.83
N GLY A 229 6.47 2.32 16.73
CA GLY A 229 5.12 1.91 16.39
C GLY A 229 5.11 0.71 15.47
N VAL A 230 4.08 -0.13 15.58
CA VAL A 230 3.86 -1.31 14.74
C VAL A 230 2.52 -1.18 14.04
N LEU A 231 2.54 -1.00 12.74
CA LEU A 231 1.34 -1.04 11.90
C LEU A 231 1.19 -2.45 11.32
N ARG A 232 0.22 -3.20 11.83
CA ARG A 232 -0.17 -4.52 11.33
C ARG A 232 -1.50 -4.44 10.60
N THR A 233 -1.66 -5.28 9.59
CA THR A 233 -2.96 -5.50 8.95
C THR A 233 -3.96 -6.11 9.93
N PRO A 234 -5.27 -5.83 9.79
CA PRO A 234 -6.28 -6.31 10.71
C PRO A 234 -6.59 -7.81 10.57
N GLN A 235 -6.17 -8.44 9.48
CA GLN A 235 -6.44 -9.85 9.20
C GLN A 235 -5.69 -10.77 10.16
N ALA A 236 -6.35 -11.86 10.57
CA ALA A 236 -5.71 -12.88 11.39
C ALA A 236 -4.61 -13.61 10.61
N ASN A 237 -3.48 -13.86 11.27
CA ASN A 237 -2.41 -14.67 10.69
C ASN A 237 -2.77 -16.16 10.75
N ASN A 238 -3.12 -16.74 9.62
CA ASN A 238 -3.48 -18.16 9.47
C ASN A 238 -2.31 -19.02 8.97
N VAL A 239 -1.16 -18.41 8.71
CA VAL A 239 0.06 -19.11 8.25
C VAL A 239 0.92 -19.51 9.45
N ASP A 240 1.15 -18.59 10.36
CA ASP A 240 1.84 -18.85 11.62
C ASP A 240 1.18 -18.02 12.73
N ILE A 241 0.33 -18.66 13.51
CA ILE A 241 -0.44 -18.04 14.60
C ILE A 241 0.49 -17.49 15.69
N SER A 242 1.67 -18.07 15.85
CA SER A 242 2.64 -17.67 16.87
C SER A 242 3.45 -16.44 16.45
N ALA A 243 3.56 -16.15 15.16
CA ALA A 243 4.34 -15.03 14.67
C ALA A 243 3.68 -13.68 15.01
N PRO A 244 4.43 -12.71 15.56
CA PRO A 244 3.93 -11.38 15.87
C PRO A 244 3.87 -10.48 14.61
N LEU A 245 3.67 -11.05 13.44
CA LEU A 245 3.59 -10.40 12.14
C LEU A 245 2.19 -10.54 11.55
N GLY A 246 1.71 -9.49 10.89
CA GLY A 246 0.46 -9.50 10.12
C GLY A 246 0.65 -10.06 8.72
N LEU A 247 -0.44 -10.42 8.06
CA LEU A 247 -0.45 -10.89 6.68
C LEU A 247 -0.58 -9.72 5.70
N PRO A 248 0.11 -9.71 4.55
CA PRO A 248 -0.23 -8.85 3.42
C PRO A 248 -1.71 -9.00 3.06
N ILE A 249 -2.43 -7.90 2.81
CA ILE A 249 -3.90 -7.93 2.64
C ILE A 249 -4.37 -8.82 1.48
N PHE A 250 -3.51 -9.07 0.50
CA PHE A 250 -3.78 -9.91 -0.67
C PHE A 250 -3.14 -11.32 -0.58
N ALA A 251 -2.57 -11.69 0.59
CA ALA A 251 -1.88 -12.97 0.75
C ALA A 251 -2.78 -14.18 0.43
N GLU A 252 -4.06 -14.12 0.80
CA GLU A 252 -5.03 -15.19 0.53
C GLU A 252 -5.57 -15.17 -0.92
N ALA A 253 -5.27 -14.13 -1.70
CA ALA A 253 -5.76 -13.93 -3.05
C ALA A 253 -4.66 -14.04 -4.13
N ILE A 254 -3.52 -14.68 -3.80
CA ILE A 254 -2.37 -14.78 -4.71
C ILE A 254 -2.71 -15.57 -5.98
N GLU A 255 -3.48 -16.64 -5.87
CA GLU A 255 -3.86 -17.45 -7.03
C GLU A 255 -4.84 -16.69 -7.94
N GLU A 256 -5.76 -15.92 -7.37
CA GLU A 256 -6.66 -15.05 -8.12
C GLU A 256 -5.90 -13.91 -8.83
N LEU A 257 -4.86 -13.35 -8.20
CA LEU A 257 -3.97 -12.37 -8.85
C LEU A 257 -3.25 -12.98 -10.06
N LYS A 258 -2.78 -14.20 -9.95
CA LYS A 258 -2.15 -14.94 -11.05
C LYS A 258 -3.15 -15.19 -12.18
N ASP A 259 -4.35 -15.66 -11.88
CA ASP A 259 -5.39 -15.91 -12.87
C ASP A 259 -5.84 -14.61 -13.55
N LEU A 260 -5.90 -13.51 -12.82
CA LEU A 260 -6.19 -12.18 -13.37
C LEU A 260 -5.11 -11.74 -14.37
N ASP A 261 -3.82 -11.90 -14.04
CA ASP A 261 -2.70 -11.58 -14.94
C ASP A 261 -2.74 -12.44 -16.21
N ILE A 262 -3.08 -13.72 -16.10
CA ILE A 262 -3.26 -14.63 -17.23
C ILE A 262 -4.45 -14.21 -18.10
N ALA A 263 -5.60 -13.90 -17.49
CA ALA A 263 -6.80 -13.44 -18.20
C ALA A 263 -6.55 -12.13 -18.95
N TYR A 264 -5.90 -11.17 -18.30
CA TYR A 264 -5.49 -9.91 -18.88
C TYR A 264 -4.54 -10.11 -20.08
N SER A 265 -3.52 -10.96 -19.93
CA SER A 265 -2.54 -11.23 -20.99
C SER A 265 -3.18 -11.93 -22.19
N ARG A 266 -4.11 -12.87 -21.94
CA ARG A 266 -4.88 -13.54 -23.01
C ARG A 266 -5.80 -12.57 -23.75
N ASN A 267 -6.44 -11.64 -23.05
CA ASN A 267 -7.27 -10.61 -23.68
C ASN A 267 -6.44 -9.71 -24.60
N ALA A 268 -5.28 -9.24 -24.14
CA ALA A 268 -4.36 -8.44 -24.95
C ALA A 268 -3.86 -9.20 -26.17
N LYS A 269 -3.55 -10.51 -26.01
CA LYS A 269 -3.12 -11.37 -27.10
C LYS A 269 -4.21 -11.56 -28.16
N GLU A 270 -5.46 -11.79 -27.76
CA GLU A 270 -6.58 -11.94 -28.69
C GLU A 270 -6.79 -10.69 -29.52
N ILE A 271 -6.70 -9.50 -28.92
CA ILE A 271 -6.78 -8.22 -29.65
C ILE A 271 -5.67 -8.13 -30.71
N LEU A 272 -4.45 -8.60 -30.38
CA LEU A 272 -3.34 -8.63 -31.35
C LEU A 272 -3.55 -9.67 -32.44
N ASP A 273 -4.09 -10.84 -32.08
CA ASP A 273 -4.29 -11.96 -33.01
C ASP A 273 -5.56 -11.79 -33.88
N SER A 274 -6.48 -10.89 -33.48
CA SER A 274 -7.75 -10.62 -34.18
C SER A 274 -7.60 -9.79 -35.45
N LYS A 275 -6.41 -9.71 -35.99
CA LYS A 275 -6.19 -9.04 -37.27
C LYS A 275 -6.96 -9.76 -38.37
N ARG A 276 -7.59 -8.96 -39.23
CA ARG A 276 -8.16 -9.47 -40.50
C ARG A 276 -7.07 -10.22 -41.28
N ILE A 277 -7.34 -11.43 -41.67
CA ILE A 277 -6.43 -12.25 -42.45
C ILE A 277 -7.11 -12.53 -43.81
N VAL A 278 -6.42 -12.23 -44.87
CA VAL A 278 -6.83 -12.55 -46.22
C VAL A 278 -5.91 -13.67 -46.72
N LEU A 279 -6.48 -14.82 -46.99
CA LEU A 279 -5.77 -15.93 -47.68
C LEU A 279 -6.07 -15.79 -49.17
N ALA A 280 -5.04 -15.60 -49.95
CA ALA A 280 -5.16 -15.41 -51.41
C ALA A 280 -4.21 -16.37 -52.11
N ASP A 281 -4.66 -16.92 -53.23
CA ASP A 281 -3.84 -17.70 -54.13
C ASP A 281 -2.72 -16.82 -54.73
N ASP A 282 -1.53 -17.36 -54.94
CA ASP A 282 -0.41 -16.66 -55.53
C ASP A 282 -0.73 -16.07 -56.92
N ARG A 283 -1.64 -16.71 -57.68
CA ARG A 283 -2.12 -16.23 -58.97
C ARG A 283 -2.88 -14.89 -58.88
N LEU A 284 -3.62 -14.70 -57.80
CA LEU A 284 -4.36 -13.44 -57.54
C LEU A 284 -3.42 -12.29 -57.16
N LEU A 285 -2.27 -12.62 -56.60
CA LEU A 285 -1.28 -11.65 -56.13
C LEU A 285 -0.27 -11.25 -57.20
N MET A 286 -0.31 -11.89 -58.41
CA MET A 286 0.60 -11.59 -59.50
C MET A 286 0.05 -10.51 -60.43
N PRO A 287 0.92 -9.63 -60.96
CA PRO A 287 0.50 -8.67 -61.99
C PRO A 287 -0.05 -9.36 -63.21
N SER A 288 -1.17 -8.87 -63.74
CA SER A 288 -1.78 -9.37 -64.98
C SER A 288 -0.76 -9.35 -66.16
N GLY A 289 -0.51 -10.51 -66.77
CA GLY A 289 0.36 -10.65 -67.93
C GLY A 289 1.70 -11.38 -67.69
N SER A 290 1.96 -11.86 -66.49
CA SER A 290 3.13 -12.71 -66.22
C SER A 290 2.79 -14.18 -66.51
N PRO A 291 3.54 -14.88 -67.38
CA PRO A 291 3.28 -16.29 -67.72
C PRO A 291 3.74 -17.15 -66.48
N VAL A 292 2.80 -17.54 -65.65
CA VAL A 292 3.05 -18.37 -64.44
C VAL A 292 3.67 -19.73 -64.84
N SER A 293 3.37 -20.24 -66.03
CA SER A 293 3.87 -21.52 -66.49
C SER A 293 5.37 -21.57 -66.84
N ALA A 294 6.07 -20.43 -66.83
CA ALA A 294 7.49 -20.34 -67.18
C ALA A 294 8.40 -20.04 -65.91
N MET A 295 7.88 -19.87 -64.74
CA MET A 295 8.68 -19.58 -63.56
C MET A 295 9.05 -20.83 -62.79
N THR A 296 10.32 -20.94 -62.42
CA THR A 296 10.75 -21.98 -61.46
C THR A 296 10.20 -21.66 -60.07
N PRO A 297 9.97 -22.70 -59.21
CA PRO A 297 9.50 -22.47 -57.85
C PRO A 297 10.35 -21.48 -57.06
N GLN A 298 11.67 -21.48 -57.27
CA GLN A 298 12.62 -20.54 -56.62
C GLN A 298 12.47 -19.08 -57.10
N ALA A 299 12.18 -18.88 -58.40
CA ALA A 299 11.92 -17.54 -58.93
C ALA A 299 10.57 -16.97 -58.47
N MET A 300 9.60 -17.85 -58.19
CA MET A 300 8.33 -17.52 -57.59
C MET A 300 8.49 -17.11 -56.11
N GLU A 301 9.25 -17.87 -55.36
CA GLU A 301 9.55 -17.57 -53.93
C GLU A 301 10.29 -16.24 -53.78
N HIS A 302 11.25 -15.94 -54.67
CA HIS A 302 11.98 -14.68 -54.66
C HIS A 302 11.08 -13.49 -55.00
N ARG A 303 10.15 -13.61 -55.96
CA ARG A 303 9.20 -12.55 -56.33
C ARG A 303 8.14 -12.31 -55.25
N CYS A 304 7.65 -13.35 -54.57
CA CYS A 304 6.73 -13.21 -53.45
C CYS A 304 7.42 -12.54 -52.24
N SER A 305 8.72 -12.74 -52.03
CA SER A 305 9.47 -12.04 -50.96
C SER A 305 9.75 -10.57 -51.28
N GLU A 306 9.80 -10.18 -52.60
CA GLU A 306 9.97 -8.78 -53.00
C GLU A 306 8.65 -7.98 -53.02
N MET A 307 7.49 -8.65 -53.05
CA MET A 307 6.20 -7.96 -52.95
C MET A 307 5.94 -7.60 -51.48
N SER A 308 5.99 -6.34 -51.16
CA SER A 308 5.55 -5.79 -49.89
C SER A 308 4.04 -5.95 -49.69
N LEU A 309 3.60 -7.18 -49.40
CA LEU A 309 2.21 -7.44 -49.05
C LEU A 309 1.93 -6.92 -47.62
N PRO A 310 0.76 -6.33 -47.39
CA PRO A 310 0.34 -6.00 -46.01
C PRO A 310 0.39 -7.24 -45.10
N ASP A 311 0.77 -7.09 -43.88
CA ASP A 311 0.93 -8.18 -42.87
C ASP A 311 -0.30 -9.10 -42.74
N TYR A 312 -1.48 -8.63 -43.15
CA TYR A 312 -2.74 -9.37 -43.08
C TYR A 312 -3.00 -10.25 -44.32
N VAL A 313 -2.18 -10.16 -45.38
CA VAL A 313 -2.32 -11.00 -46.56
C VAL A 313 -1.34 -12.17 -46.49
N LYS A 314 -1.88 -13.40 -46.50
CA LYS A 314 -1.09 -14.65 -46.53
C LYS A 314 -1.25 -15.32 -47.88
N ASN A 315 -0.12 -15.68 -48.48
CA ASN A 315 -0.10 -16.44 -49.73
C ASN A 315 -0.32 -17.94 -49.47
N VAL A 316 -1.18 -18.58 -50.25
CA VAL A 316 -1.51 -20.01 -50.16
C VAL A 316 -1.10 -20.65 -51.48
N PHE A 317 -0.13 -21.58 -51.42
CA PHE A 317 0.37 -22.33 -52.57
C PHE A 317 -0.33 -23.68 -52.73
N GLY A 318 -0.49 -24.12 -53.98
CA GLY A 318 -0.77 -25.53 -54.30
C GLY A 318 -2.20 -25.99 -54.13
N GLN A 319 -3.16 -25.10 -54.23
CA GLN A 319 -4.58 -25.49 -54.31
C GLN A 319 -5.00 -25.69 -55.77
N ASP A 320 -5.92 -26.66 -55.98
CA ASP A 320 -6.42 -27.08 -57.28
C ASP A 320 -6.88 -25.93 -58.17
N GLU A 321 -7.06 -26.19 -59.44
CA GLU A 321 -7.31 -25.32 -60.62
C GLU A 321 -8.21 -24.05 -60.47
N LYS A 322 -8.75 -23.77 -59.27
CA LYS A 322 -9.58 -22.58 -59.00
C LYS A 322 -8.83 -21.57 -58.13
N GLU A 323 -8.97 -20.31 -58.51
CA GLU A 323 -8.51 -19.17 -57.71
C GLU A 323 -9.08 -19.24 -56.28
N PHE A 324 -8.19 -19.31 -55.26
CA PHE A 324 -8.58 -19.36 -53.86
C PHE A 324 -8.49 -17.96 -53.27
N TYR A 325 -9.60 -17.49 -52.71
CA TYR A 325 -9.65 -16.27 -51.92
C TYR A 325 -10.54 -16.51 -50.70
N GLN A 326 -10.00 -16.32 -49.51
CA GLN A 326 -10.75 -16.43 -48.26
C GLN A 326 -10.38 -15.29 -47.33
N GLU A 327 -11.37 -14.59 -46.86
CA GLU A 327 -11.23 -13.58 -45.82
C GLU A 327 -11.63 -14.17 -44.49
N ILE A 328 -10.74 -14.06 -43.51
CA ILE A 328 -10.96 -14.48 -42.13
C ILE A 328 -11.01 -13.23 -41.25
N ASN A 329 -12.21 -12.90 -40.79
CA ASN A 329 -12.45 -11.83 -39.83
C ASN A 329 -12.76 -12.45 -38.47
N PRO A 330 -11.80 -12.57 -37.56
CA PRO A 330 -12.06 -13.11 -36.21
C PRO A 330 -13.05 -12.23 -35.46
N ILE A 331 -14.04 -12.85 -34.84
CA ILE A 331 -14.97 -12.15 -33.94
C ILE A 331 -14.28 -12.03 -32.60
N LEU A 332 -14.17 -10.80 -32.07
CA LEU A 332 -13.67 -10.55 -30.73
C LEU A 332 -14.72 -10.93 -29.70
N ASN A 333 -14.37 -11.80 -28.74
CA ASN A 333 -15.23 -12.16 -27.61
C ASN A 333 -14.99 -11.23 -26.41
N THR A 334 -14.89 -9.93 -26.65
CA THR A 334 -14.51 -8.93 -25.65
C THR A 334 -15.44 -8.93 -24.44
N ASP A 335 -16.76 -8.96 -24.68
CA ASP A 335 -17.75 -8.90 -23.59
C ASP A 335 -17.66 -10.13 -22.66
N THR A 336 -17.53 -11.33 -23.23
CA THR A 336 -17.36 -12.56 -22.44
C THR A 336 -16.07 -12.53 -21.62
N ARG A 337 -14.99 -11.98 -22.18
CA ARG A 337 -13.71 -11.85 -21.47
C ARG A 337 -13.76 -10.81 -20.37
N ILE A 338 -14.36 -9.65 -20.62
CA ILE A 338 -14.57 -8.62 -19.60
C ILE A 338 -15.43 -9.18 -18.46
N SER A 339 -16.48 -9.93 -18.78
CA SER A 339 -17.30 -10.60 -17.75
C SER A 339 -16.48 -11.59 -16.91
N GLY A 340 -15.59 -12.38 -17.54
CA GLY A 340 -14.68 -13.27 -16.84
C GLY A 340 -13.66 -12.53 -15.94
N ILE A 341 -13.08 -11.42 -16.43
CA ILE A 341 -12.18 -10.56 -15.66
C ILE A 341 -12.93 -9.92 -14.47
N ASN A 342 -14.14 -9.43 -14.68
CA ASN A 342 -14.97 -8.86 -13.61
C ASN A 342 -15.30 -9.90 -12.51
N ALA A 343 -15.55 -11.15 -12.89
CA ALA A 343 -15.76 -12.23 -11.92
C ALA A 343 -14.50 -12.47 -11.06
N LEU A 344 -13.32 -12.48 -11.67
CA LEU A 344 -12.04 -12.59 -10.95
C LEU A 344 -11.79 -11.39 -10.03
N LEU A 345 -12.05 -10.17 -10.51
CA LEU A 345 -11.91 -8.94 -9.71
C LEU A 345 -12.86 -8.92 -8.51
N SER A 346 -14.10 -9.37 -8.69
CA SER A 346 -15.07 -9.48 -7.60
C SER A 346 -14.65 -10.49 -6.55
N GLN A 347 -14.19 -11.67 -6.98
CA GLN A 347 -13.69 -12.72 -6.07
C GLN A 347 -12.44 -12.25 -5.32
N LEU A 348 -11.51 -11.59 -6.00
CA LEU A 348 -10.30 -11.05 -5.43
C LEU A 348 -10.63 -9.94 -4.40
N GLY A 349 -11.49 -8.99 -4.78
CA GLY A 349 -11.95 -7.94 -3.86
C GLY A 349 -12.60 -8.53 -2.61
N TYR A 350 -13.48 -9.53 -2.77
CA TYR A 350 -14.11 -10.21 -1.65
C TYR A 350 -13.10 -10.87 -0.69
N LYS A 351 -12.07 -11.56 -1.19
CA LYS A 351 -11.04 -12.17 -0.35
C LYS A 351 -10.23 -11.15 0.45
N ILE A 352 -9.98 -9.98 -0.12
CA ILE A 352 -9.20 -8.93 0.53
C ILE A 352 -10.00 -8.21 1.63
N GLY A 353 -11.33 -8.12 1.48
CA GLY A 353 -12.22 -7.42 2.43
C GLY A 353 -13.07 -6.32 1.79
N PHE A 354 -12.98 -6.14 0.46
CA PHE A 354 -13.84 -5.22 -0.26
C PHE A 354 -15.20 -5.82 -0.56
N SER A 355 -16.18 -4.97 -0.75
CA SER A 355 -17.52 -5.36 -1.19
C SER A 355 -17.47 -5.94 -2.59
N ASN A 356 -18.43 -6.83 -2.89
CA ASN A 356 -18.55 -7.43 -4.22
C ASN A 356 -18.77 -6.33 -5.27
N GLY A 357 -18.09 -6.43 -6.40
CA GLY A 357 -18.24 -5.44 -7.47
C GLY A 357 -17.42 -4.15 -7.31
N TYR A 358 -16.71 -3.94 -6.20
CA TYR A 358 -15.95 -2.69 -5.98
C TYR A 358 -14.91 -2.38 -7.09
N PHE A 359 -14.27 -3.40 -7.64
CA PHE A 359 -13.20 -3.26 -8.65
C PHE A 359 -13.62 -3.65 -10.08
N VAL A 360 -14.92 -3.81 -10.36
CA VAL A 360 -15.39 -4.23 -11.69
C VAL A 360 -15.33 -3.11 -12.73
N PHE A 361 -15.19 -3.49 -14.00
CA PHE A 361 -15.23 -2.58 -15.13
C PHE A 361 -16.63 -2.54 -15.75
N ASN A 362 -17.10 -1.35 -16.14
CA ASN A 362 -18.32 -1.15 -16.95
C ASN A 362 -19.65 -1.58 -16.31
N GLU A 363 -19.78 -1.63 -15.00
CA GLU A 363 -21.12 -1.69 -14.41
C GLU A 363 -21.74 -0.29 -14.41
N THR A 364 -22.74 -0.10 -15.27
CA THR A 364 -23.68 1.02 -15.13
C THR A 364 -24.49 0.79 -13.88
N SER A 365 -24.08 1.38 -12.78
CA SER A 365 -24.93 1.44 -11.59
C SER A 365 -26.21 2.20 -11.95
N GLY A 366 -27.35 1.55 -11.85
CA GLY A 366 -28.63 2.24 -11.86
C GLY A 366 -28.70 3.27 -10.75
N ILE A 367 -29.70 4.15 -10.76
CA ILE A 367 -29.92 5.13 -9.70
C ILE A 367 -30.14 4.35 -8.39
N GLN A 368 -29.12 4.33 -7.53
CA GLN A 368 -29.19 3.69 -6.21
C GLN A 368 -29.47 4.77 -5.16
N THR A 369 -30.20 4.40 -4.11
CA THR A 369 -30.38 5.29 -2.95
C THR A 369 -29.12 5.25 -2.09
N ALA A 370 -28.80 6.34 -1.38
CA ALA A 370 -27.62 6.40 -0.49
C ALA A 370 -27.58 5.22 0.51
N THR A 371 -28.73 4.88 1.11
CA THR A 371 -28.86 3.72 2.02
C THR A 371 -28.59 2.39 1.32
N GLY A 372 -28.94 2.26 0.03
CA GLY A 372 -28.65 1.06 -0.78
C GLY A 372 -27.15 0.93 -1.02
N VAL A 373 -26.47 2.02 -1.35
CA VAL A 373 -25.02 2.07 -1.54
C VAL A 373 -24.27 1.75 -0.24
N GLU A 374 -24.71 2.30 0.90
CA GLU A 374 -24.13 1.99 2.21
C GLU A 374 -24.26 0.51 2.56
N ALA A 375 -25.45 -0.09 2.37
CA ALA A 375 -25.68 -1.52 2.63
C ALA A 375 -24.80 -2.40 1.72
N GLU A 376 -24.63 -2.03 0.46
CA GLU A 376 -23.81 -2.76 -0.51
C GLU A 376 -22.33 -2.63 -0.20
N GLN A 377 -21.87 -1.46 0.29
CA GLN A 377 -20.45 -1.19 0.60
C GLN A 377 -20.06 -1.45 2.05
N GLN A 378 -20.97 -1.94 2.89
CA GLN A 378 -20.74 -2.13 4.33
C GLN A 378 -19.47 -2.93 4.64
N ARG A 379 -19.16 -3.94 3.83
CA ARG A 379 -17.96 -4.76 4.00
C ARG A 379 -16.67 -3.94 3.79
N THR A 380 -16.61 -3.14 2.74
CA THR A 380 -15.49 -2.22 2.48
C THR A 380 -15.32 -1.23 3.63
N ILE A 381 -16.42 -0.63 4.07
CA ILE A 381 -16.42 0.34 5.17
C ILE A 381 -15.86 -0.28 6.44
N GLN A 382 -16.30 -1.51 6.79
CA GLN A 382 -15.80 -2.20 7.99
C GLN A 382 -14.32 -2.52 7.86
N PHE A 383 -13.89 -3.07 6.72
CA PHE A 383 -12.48 -3.36 6.47
C PHE A 383 -11.59 -2.12 6.60
N ILE A 384 -12.02 -0.98 6.05
CA ILE A 384 -11.26 0.27 6.15
C ILE A 384 -11.25 0.81 7.58
N LYS A 385 -12.34 0.67 8.34
CA LYS A 385 -12.37 1.00 9.78
C LYS A 385 -11.36 0.16 10.55
N ASP A 386 -11.32 -1.14 10.32
CA ASP A 386 -10.36 -2.03 10.97
C ASP A 386 -8.89 -1.63 10.66
N VAL A 387 -8.62 -1.17 9.42
CA VAL A 387 -7.31 -0.62 9.04
C VAL A 387 -7.01 0.71 9.76
N ARG A 388 -8.02 1.60 9.91
CA ARG A 388 -7.91 2.86 10.65
C ARG A 388 -7.58 2.62 12.12
N ASP A 389 -8.26 1.68 12.78
CA ASP A 389 -8.01 1.32 14.18
C ASP A 389 -6.56 0.85 14.39
N LYS A 390 -6.01 0.08 13.41
CA LYS A 390 -4.60 -0.32 13.45
C LYS A 390 -3.64 0.85 13.21
N LEU A 391 -4.03 1.80 12.36
CA LEU A 391 -3.26 3.02 12.13
C LEU A 391 -3.23 3.92 13.38
N GLU A 392 -4.37 4.14 14.04
CA GLU A 392 -4.45 4.88 15.31
C GLU A 392 -3.53 4.26 16.35
N SER A 393 -3.66 2.95 16.59
CA SER A 393 -2.80 2.24 17.54
C SER A 393 -1.32 2.37 17.23
N CYS A 394 -0.94 2.36 15.95
CA CYS A 394 0.45 2.57 15.53
C CYS A 394 0.90 4.02 15.78
N LEU A 395 0.06 5.01 15.46
CA LEU A 395 0.36 6.43 15.68
C LEU A 395 0.50 6.75 17.16
N ASP A 396 -0.35 6.19 18.04
CA ASP A 396 -0.23 6.32 19.49
C ASP A 396 1.13 5.82 19.97
N GLN A 397 1.58 4.65 19.48
CA GLN A 397 2.89 4.09 19.81
C GLN A 397 4.04 5.00 19.30
N VAL A 398 3.92 5.54 18.08
CA VAL A 398 4.92 6.45 17.50
C VAL A 398 5.00 7.76 18.29
N ILE A 399 3.87 8.36 18.64
CA ILE A 399 3.81 9.60 19.42
C ILE A 399 4.36 9.36 20.84
N TYR A 400 4.04 8.23 21.45
CA TYR A 400 4.62 7.82 22.71
C TYR A 400 6.15 7.67 22.61
N ALA A 401 6.64 6.98 21.58
CA ALA A 401 8.08 6.82 21.34
C ALA A 401 8.78 8.16 21.14
N LEU A 402 8.17 9.09 20.38
CA LEU A 402 8.68 10.46 20.21
C LEU A 402 8.73 11.21 21.55
N SER A 403 7.72 11.07 22.41
CA SER A 403 7.70 11.71 23.73
C SER A 403 8.83 11.22 24.63
N VAL A 404 9.07 9.89 24.70
CA VAL A 404 10.19 9.32 25.45
C VAL A 404 11.54 9.70 24.84
N HIS A 405 11.62 9.72 23.50
CA HIS A 405 12.85 10.17 22.80
C HIS A 405 13.18 11.63 23.10
N ALA A 406 12.15 12.48 23.18
CA ALA A 406 12.33 13.88 23.56
C ALA A 406 12.83 14.04 25.01
N ASP A 407 12.41 13.17 25.92
CA ASP A 407 12.95 13.15 27.30
C ASP A 407 14.41 12.69 27.33
N LEU A 408 14.74 11.65 26.55
CA LEU A 408 16.08 11.08 26.49
C LEU A 408 17.14 12.06 25.95
N TYR A 409 16.77 12.83 24.95
CA TYR A 409 17.66 13.79 24.27
C TYR A 409 17.39 15.26 24.62
N GLY A 410 16.46 15.55 25.51
CA GLY A 410 16.12 16.91 25.94
C GLY A 410 15.56 17.81 24.83
N LEU A 411 14.78 17.25 23.88
CA LEU A 411 14.32 17.95 22.69
C LEU A 411 13.11 18.86 22.94
N ALA A 412 12.31 18.56 23.98
CA ALA A 412 11.14 19.35 24.33
C ALA A 412 10.83 19.21 25.85
N PRO A 413 10.16 20.19 26.46
CA PRO A 413 9.77 20.12 27.88
C PRO A 413 8.87 18.94 28.19
N VAL A 414 8.96 18.37 29.39
CA VAL A 414 8.01 17.35 29.88
C VAL A 414 6.62 17.99 30.04
N GLY A 415 5.58 17.27 29.60
CA GLY A 415 4.20 17.75 29.71
C GLY A 415 3.19 16.70 29.25
N ALA A 416 1.97 16.82 29.75
CA ALA A 416 0.85 15.98 29.33
C ALA A 416 0.39 16.34 27.91
N TYR A 417 -0.09 15.35 27.18
CA TYR A 417 -0.70 15.52 25.86
C TYR A 417 -1.89 14.56 25.70
N GLU A 418 -2.80 14.94 24.83
CA GLU A 418 -3.97 14.16 24.44
C GLU A 418 -4.02 14.13 22.92
N ILE A 419 -4.33 12.97 22.34
CA ILE A 419 -4.35 12.76 20.89
C ILE A 419 -5.80 12.57 20.47
N ASN A 420 -6.23 13.33 19.48
CA ASN A 420 -7.54 13.23 18.87
C ASN A 420 -7.39 12.91 17.38
N TYR A 421 -8.09 11.87 16.93
CA TYR A 421 -8.13 11.47 15.53
C TYR A 421 -9.49 11.82 14.93
N ASP A 422 -9.46 12.38 13.73
CA ASP A 422 -10.65 12.59 12.90
C ASP A 422 -10.41 11.97 11.53
N PHE A 423 -11.27 11.06 11.14
CA PHE A 423 -11.22 10.41 9.82
C PHE A 423 -12.43 10.84 9.01
N GLY A 424 -12.19 11.25 7.79
CA GLY A 424 -13.26 11.56 6.85
C GLY A 424 -14.19 10.38 6.65
N ASP A 425 -15.48 10.65 6.49
CA ASP A 425 -16.48 9.63 6.21
C ASP A 425 -16.19 9.00 4.83
N ILE A 426 -16.09 7.67 4.81
CA ILE A 426 -15.83 6.89 3.58
C ILE A 426 -17.05 6.91 2.66
N THR A 427 -18.24 7.07 3.25
CA THR A 427 -19.52 7.10 2.53
C THR A 427 -20.00 8.51 2.25
N TYR A 428 -19.20 9.52 2.58
CA TYR A 428 -19.59 10.91 2.48
C TYR A 428 -20.06 11.26 1.07
N SER A 429 -21.35 11.48 0.94
CA SER A 429 -21.98 12.09 -0.23
C SER A 429 -22.30 13.54 0.12
N TYR A 430 -21.56 14.46 -0.42
CA TYR A 430 -21.77 15.91 -0.23
C TYR A 430 -23.24 16.31 -0.48
N GLU A 431 -23.83 15.75 -1.52
CA GLU A 431 -25.23 16.01 -1.88
C GLU A 431 -26.23 15.48 -0.84
N THR A 432 -25.98 14.26 -0.32
CA THR A 432 -26.83 13.66 0.71
C THR A 432 -26.72 14.38 2.04
N ASP A 433 -25.52 14.76 2.44
CA ASP A 433 -25.28 15.54 3.66
C ASP A 433 -25.92 16.93 3.53
N LYS A 434 -25.72 17.59 2.39
CA LYS A 434 -26.36 18.87 2.06
C LYS A 434 -27.87 18.82 2.17
N GLN A 435 -28.53 17.78 1.63
CA GLN A 435 -29.97 17.58 1.73
C GLN A 435 -30.43 17.29 3.16
N THR A 436 -29.69 16.50 3.90
CA THR A 436 -29.99 16.20 5.32
C THR A 436 -29.90 17.46 6.17
N TRP A 437 -28.86 18.26 6.01
CA TRP A 437 -28.71 19.54 6.72
C TRP A 437 -29.78 20.56 6.32
N LEU A 438 -30.14 20.59 5.04
CA LEU A 438 -31.24 21.44 4.59
C LEU A 438 -32.57 21.02 5.23
N SER A 439 -32.80 19.71 5.42
CA SER A 439 -33.94 19.19 6.17
C SER A 439 -33.94 19.62 7.64
N TYR A 440 -32.75 19.63 8.30
CA TYR A 440 -32.61 20.14 9.68
C TYR A 440 -32.90 21.64 9.78
N VAL A 441 -32.47 22.42 8.79
CA VAL A 441 -32.80 23.85 8.69
C VAL A 441 -34.31 24.05 8.53
N ASN A 442 -34.93 23.29 7.60
CA ASN A 442 -36.37 23.39 7.33
C ASN A 442 -37.22 22.95 8.54
N THR A 443 -36.70 22.05 9.39
CA THR A 443 -37.35 21.63 10.63
C THR A 443 -37.00 22.51 11.84
N GLY A 444 -36.24 23.59 11.64
CA GLY A 444 -35.84 24.52 12.70
C GLY A 444 -34.83 23.96 13.72
N ARG A 445 -34.20 22.82 13.45
CA ARG A 445 -33.21 22.20 14.33
C ARG A 445 -31.83 22.86 14.26
N VAL A 446 -31.52 23.45 13.10
CA VAL A 446 -30.23 24.12 12.84
C VAL A 446 -30.52 25.49 12.20
N PRO A 447 -29.82 26.55 12.61
CA PRO A 447 -29.96 27.87 11.97
C PRO A 447 -29.48 27.85 10.51
N PHE A 448 -30.18 28.57 9.62
CA PHE A 448 -29.85 28.60 8.19
C PHE A 448 -28.44 29.18 7.90
N TRP A 449 -27.97 30.15 8.70
CA TRP A 449 -26.63 30.67 8.54
C TRP A 449 -25.53 29.58 8.69
N TYR A 450 -25.73 28.59 9.56
CA TYR A 450 -24.79 27.51 9.76
C TYR A 450 -24.68 26.61 8.50
N TYR A 451 -25.80 26.38 7.82
CA TYR A 451 -25.83 25.69 6.54
C TYR A 451 -25.03 26.45 5.47
N LEU A 452 -25.18 27.80 5.40
CA LEU A 452 -24.45 28.63 4.45
C LEU A 452 -22.92 28.58 4.68
N VAL A 453 -22.48 28.60 5.93
CA VAL A 453 -21.06 28.44 6.27
C VAL A 453 -20.54 27.07 5.84
N LYS A 454 -21.26 26.00 6.21
CA LYS A 454 -20.81 24.62 6.03
C LYS A 454 -20.80 24.18 4.56
N PHE A 455 -21.78 24.54 3.77
CA PHE A 455 -22.01 24.01 2.43
C PHE A 455 -21.83 25.00 1.29
N GLU A 456 -22.00 26.28 1.55
CA GLU A 456 -21.89 27.32 0.51
C GLU A 456 -20.59 28.14 0.64
N GLY A 457 -19.80 27.91 1.70
CA GLY A 457 -18.48 28.52 1.88
C GLY A 457 -18.48 30.00 2.27
N PHE A 458 -19.61 30.53 2.79
CA PHE A 458 -19.69 31.88 3.29
C PHE A 458 -18.91 32.05 4.61
N SER A 459 -18.38 33.24 4.87
CA SER A 459 -17.89 33.58 6.19
C SER A 459 -19.05 33.59 7.22
N GLU A 460 -18.76 33.38 8.50
CA GLU A 460 -19.79 33.34 9.55
C GLU A 460 -20.56 34.67 9.62
N GLU A 461 -19.88 35.81 9.42
CA GLU A 461 -20.48 37.16 9.42
C GLU A 461 -21.40 37.37 8.22
N ASP A 462 -20.97 37.00 7.01
CA ASP A 462 -21.78 37.10 5.80
C ASP A 462 -22.98 36.15 5.84
N ALA A 463 -22.79 34.93 6.32
CA ALA A 463 -23.85 33.93 6.44
C ALA A 463 -24.95 34.37 7.41
N LYS A 464 -24.59 35.00 8.55
CA LYS A 464 -25.55 35.56 9.51
C LYS A 464 -26.30 36.73 8.91
N THR A 465 -25.61 37.63 8.21
CA THR A 465 -26.21 38.76 7.54
C THR A 465 -27.23 38.33 6.49
N LEU A 466 -26.88 37.40 5.63
CA LEU A 466 -27.77 36.83 4.60
C LEU A 466 -28.98 36.12 5.22
N ALA A 467 -28.79 35.36 6.30
CA ALA A 467 -29.87 34.69 7.00
C ALA A 467 -30.86 35.66 7.62
N ASP A 468 -30.37 36.79 8.21
CA ASP A 468 -31.19 37.84 8.79
C ASP A 468 -31.95 38.62 7.70
N GLU A 469 -31.32 38.90 6.55
CA GLU A 469 -31.99 39.53 5.41
C GLU A 469 -33.11 38.64 4.85
N ALA A 470 -32.84 37.37 4.63
CA ALA A 470 -33.83 36.38 4.18
C ALA A 470 -35.03 36.28 5.15
N ASN A 471 -34.76 36.29 6.46
CA ASN A 471 -35.80 36.28 7.48
C ASN A 471 -36.65 37.57 7.47
N LYS A 472 -36.05 38.72 7.21
CA LYS A 472 -36.78 40.01 7.10
C LYS A 472 -37.66 40.05 5.85
N GLU A 473 -37.16 39.58 4.72
CA GLU A 473 -37.93 39.52 3.47
C GLU A 473 -39.10 38.54 3.57
N ASN A 474 -38.90 37.37 4.19
CA ASN A 474 -39.94 36.37 4.41
C ASN A 474 -41.05 36.91 5.34
N LYS A 475 -40.71 37.67 6.36
CA LYS A 475 -41.69 38.36 7.22
C LYS A 475 -42.42 39.48 6.49
N ALA A 476 -41.75 40.22 5.61
CA ALA A 476 -42.34 41.32 4.82
C ALA A 476 -43.27 40.78 3.71
N SER A 477 -43.02 39.60 3.19
CA SER A 477 -43.81 38.93 2.15
C SER A 477 -45.04 38.18 2.67
N GLY A 478 -45.26 38.11 4.00
CA GLY A 478 -46.44 37.46 4.60
C GLY A 478 -46.53 35.95 4.39
N LEU A 479 -45.41 35.28 4.05
CA LEU A 479 -45.39 33.85 3.78
C LEU A 479 -45.46 32.95 5.05
N PHE A 480 -45.26 33.55 6.22
CA PHE A 480 -45.49 32.93 7.53
C PHE A 480 -46.38 33.84 8.34
N GLY A 481 -47.71 33.54 8.29
CA GLY A 481 -48.69 34.28 9.11
C GLY A 481 -48.40 34.05 10.60
N ASP A 482 -48.57 35.09 11.39
CA ASP A 482 -48.57 35.04 12.83
C ASP A 482 -49.61 34.05 13.33
N GLU A 483 -49.20 32.92 13.96
CA GLU A 483 -49.93 32.25 15.03
C GLU A 483 -49.00 32.07 16.24
#